data_328bedf19fdf5d7e0d22e7b7b5d997d1
#
_entry.id   328bedf19fdf5d7e0d22e7b7b5d997d1
#
_cell.length_a   1.000
_cell.length_b   1.000
_cell.length_c   1.000
_cell.angle_alpha   90.00
_cell.angle_beta   90.00
_cell.angle_gamma   90.00
#
_symmetry.space_group_name_H-M   'P 1'
#
loop_
_entity.id
_entity.type
_entity.pdbx_description
1 polymer ?
#
loop_
_entity_poly.entity_id
_entity_poly.type
_entity_poly.pdbx_seq_one_letter_code
_entity_poly.pdbx_strand_id
1 'polypeptide(L)'
;MTLNRVSIRNMLTMRYDVTEKPLTKLATIQDFKKPLNDQDGSITEKLLNNSFKKIEKFERFTVGLSGGIDSSLCLALLRNNFPNGKIFAVSGVFENQYDESIHAKKIAEKFDAEFSQIDLESVYTRMPEIVYITKKPRWNAYNHVIAKHAK
;
A
#
# COMPACT_ATOMS: atom_id res chain seq x y z
N MET A 1 26.72 13.11 9.94
CA MET A 1 25.30 13.33 9.59
C MET A 1 24.57 13.80 10.84
N THR A 2 24.16 15.05 10.91
CA THR A 2 23.51 15.62 12.11
C THR A 2 22.02 15.30 12.04
N LEU A 3 21.49 14.60 13.04
CA LEU A 3 20.08 14.31 13.14
C LEU A 3 19.28 15.60 13.39
N ASN A 4 18.32 15.90 12.54
CA ASN A 4 17.43 17.05 12.74
C ASN A 4 16.35 16.69 13.79
N ARG A 5 16.49 17.26 14.98
CA ARG A 5 15.56 17.00 16.09
C ARG A 5 14.13 17.45 15.78
N VAL A 6 13.95 18.49 14.96
CA VAL A 6 12.61 18.98 14.56
C VAL A 6 11.95 17.97 13.65
N SER A 7 12.67 17.47 12.65
CA SER A 7 12.17 16.42 11.75
C SER A 7 11.79 15.15 12.52
N ILE A 8 12.66 14.71 13.45
CA ILE A 8 12.36 13.53 14.28
C ILE A 8 11.08 13.75 15.09
N ARG A 9 10.96 14.89 15.78
CA ARG A 9 9.75 15.22 16.54
C ARG A 9 8.52 15.22 15.65
N ASN A 10 8.57 15.89 14.49
CA ASN A 10 7.44 15.97 13.56
C ASN A 10 7.02 14.59 13.09
N MET A 11 7.97 13.73 12.71
CA MET A 11 7.68 12.36 12.29
C MET A 11 7.03 11.51 13.39
N LEU A 12 7.49 11.68 14.65
CA LEU A 12 6.96 10.91 15.78
C LEU A 12 5.57 11.38 16.22
N THR A 13 5.28 12.70 16.12
CA THR A 13 4.02 13.27 16.59
C THR A 13 2.96 13.37 15.49
N MET A 14 3.34 13.82 14.30
CA MET A 14 2.42 14.09 13.19
C MET A 14 2.50 13.04 12.06
N ARG A 15 3.43 12.09 12.16
CA ARG A 15 3.74 11.12 11.10
C ARG A 15 4.16 11.77 9.77
N TYR A 16 4.53 13.03 9.80
CA TYR A 16 4.84 13.88 8.65
C TYR A 16 5.90 14.90 9.03
N ASP A 17 6.88 15.14 8.16
CA ASP A 17 7.89 16.20 8.35
C ASP A 17 7.54 17.43 7.53
N VAL A 18 7.04 18.45 8.21
CA VAL A 18 6.68 19.76 7.60
C VAL A 18 7.87 20.53 7.06
N THR A 19 9.10 20.17 7.44
CA THR A 19 10.33 20.84 6.98
C THR A 19 10.84 20.26 5.67
N GLU A 20 10.35 19.11 5.23
CA GLU A 20 10.70 18.51 3.94
C GLU A 20 9.98 19.22 2.79
N LYS A 21 10.72 19.48 1.73
CA LYS A 21 10.08 19.87 0.47
C LYS A 21 9.33 18.66 -0.09
N PRO A 22 8.03 18.79 -0.39
CA PRO A 22 7.28 17.70 -0.97
C PRO A 22 7.85 17.33 -2.34
N LEU A 23 7.91 16.03 -2.64
CA LEU A 23 8.35 15.50 -3.94
C LEU A 23 7.40 15.90 -5.08
N THR A 24 6.15 16.21 -4.73
CA THR A 24 5.11 16.64 -5.67
C THR A 24 4.44 17.90 -5.13
N LYS A 25 3.80 18.67 -6.02
CA LYS A 25 2.97 19.80 -5.59
C LYS A 25 1.91 19.30 -4.62
N LEU A 26 1.89 19.87 -3.42
CA LEU A 26 0.82 19.57 -2.46
C LEU A 26 -0.51 20.10 -2.99
N ALA A 27 -1.55 19.28 -2.88
CA ALA A 27 -2.90 19.72 -3.15
C ALA A 27 -3.30 20.81 -2.15
N THR A 28 -3.92 21.85 -2.63
CA THR A 28 -4.44 22.97 -1.82
C THR A 28 -5.97 22.89 -1.76
N ILE A 29 -6.59 23.60 -0.82
CA ILE A 29 -8.06 23.71 -0.76
C ILE A 29 -8.64 24.17 -2.11
N GLN A 30 -7.87 24.93 -2.89
CA GLN A 30 -8.32 25.40 -4.19
C GLN A 30 -8.43 24.32 -5.25
N ASP A 31 -7.65 23.26 -5.11
CA ASP A 31 -7.69 22.10 -6.01
C ASP A 31 -8.97 21.27 -5.79
N PHE A 32 -9.66 21.44 -4.64
CA PHE A 32 -10.90 20.73 -4.27
C PHE A 32 -12.16 21.60 -4.45
N LYS A 33 -12.09 22.74 -5.12
CA LYS A 33 -13.23 23.67 -5.28
C LYS A 33 -14.39 23.14 -6.11
N LYS A 34 -14.16 22.11 -6.93
CA LYS A 34 -15.21 21.46 -7.70
C LYS A 34 -15.34 20.02 -7.22
N PRO A 35 -16.35 19.71 -6.39
CA PRO A 35 -16.61 18.33 -6.05
C PRO A 35 -16.89 17.55 -7.35
N LEU A 36 -16.24 16.40 -7.47
CA LEU A 36 -16.53 15.45 -8.52
C LEU A 36 -17.93 14.90 -8.25
N ASN A 37 -18.88 15.11 -9.14
CA ASN A 37 -20.17 14.45 -9.03
C ASN A 37 -20.04 13.05 -9.64
N ASP A 38 -19.71 12.09 -8.79
CA ASP A 38 -19.47 10.69 -9.14
C ASP A 38 -20.38 9.79 -8.29
N GLN A 39 -21.68 9.99 -8.43
CA GLN A 39 -22.69 9.30 -7.61
C GLN A 39 -22.71 7.78 -7.84
N ASP A 40 -22.35 7.33 -9.01
CA ASP A 40 -22.31 5.92 -9.40
C ASP A 40 -20.91 5.31 -9.36
N GLY A 41 -19.88 6.10 -9.04
CA GLY A 41 -18.49 5.66 -8.97
C GLY A 41 -17.79 5.47 -10.33
N SER A 42 -18.47 5.76 -11.44
CA SER A 42 -17.96 5.52 -12.80
C SER A 42 -16.70 6.33 -13.13
N ILE A 43 -16.63 7.57 -12.66
CA ILE A 43 -15.46 8.43 -12.87
C ILE A 43 -14.28 7.92 -12.04
N THR A 44 -14.53 7.55 -10.80
CA THR A 44 -13.52 6.96 -9.91
C THR A 44 -12.97 5.65 -10.49
N GLU A 45 -13.83 4.77 -10.95
CA GLU A 45 -13.44 3.53 -11.62
C GLU A 45 -12.56 3.79 -12.85
N LYS A 46 -12.95 4.72 -13.72
CA LYS A 46 -12.18 5.13 -14.90
C LYS A 46 -10.79 5.66 -14.53
N LEU A 47 -10.69 6.49 -13.49
CA LEU A 47 -9.41 7.04 -13.03
C LEU A 47 -8.51 5.95 -12.46
N LEU A 48 -9.06 5.02 -11.68
CA LEU A 48 -8.33 3.88 -11.14
C LEU A 48 -7.83 2.97 -12.26
N ASN A 49 -8.69 2.58 -13.21
CA ASN A 49 -8.30 1.76 -14.36
C ASN A 49 -7.20 2.44 -15.20
N ASN A 50 -7.27 3.76 -15.42
CA ASN A 50 -6.21 4.49 -16.12
C ASN A 50 -4.88 4.48 -15.36
N SER A 51 -4.90 4.38 -14.03
CA SER A 51 -3.68 4.26 -13.23
C SER A 51 -2.99 2.92 -13.44
N PHE A 52 -3.74 1.83 -13.65
CA PHE A 52 -3.20 0.51 -13.93
C PHE A 52 -2.53 0.39 -15.30
N LYS A 53 -2.94 1.20 -16.30
CA LYS A 53 -2.26 1.24 -17.61
C LYS A 53 -0.77 1.59 -17.51
N LYS A 54 -0.35 2.30 -16.47
CA LYS A 54 1.06 2.64 -16.25
C LYS A 54 1.95 1.44 -15.94
N ILE A 55 1.34 0.33 -15.52
CA ILE A 55 2.04 -0.91 -15.15
C ILE A 55 1.77 -2.06 -16.15
N GLU A 56 1.16 -1.79 -17.30
CA GLU A 56 0.82 -2.80 -18.32
C GLU A 56 2.02 -3.58 -18.89
N LYS A 57 3.22 -3.03 -18.73
CA LYS A 57 4.47 -3.68 -19.16
C LYS A 57 4.90 -4.85 -18.28
N PHE A 58 4.25 -5.05 -17.13
CA PHE A 58 4.58 -6.12 -16.21
C PHE A 58 3.59 -7.28 -16.36
N GLU A 59 4.09 -8.49 -16.20
CA GLU A 59 3.30 -9.73 -16.25
C GLU A 59 3.05 -10.32 -14.86
N ARG A 60 3.78 -9.82 -13.86
CA ARG A 60 3.74 -10.29 -12.48
C ARG A 60 3.44 -9.12 -11.56
N PHE A 61 2.50 -9.33 -10.66
CA PHE A 61 2.05 -8.30 -9.72
C PHE A 61 2.01 -8.87 -8.31
N THR A 62 2.41 -8.07 -7.34
CA THR A 62 2.24 -8.41 -5.93
C THR A 62 1.34 -7.36 -5.27
N VAL A 63 0.36 -7.82 -4.52
CA VAL A 63 -0.55 -6.97 -3.76
C VAL A 63 -0.53 -7.35 -2.28
N GLY A 64 -0.35 -6.37 -1.41
CA GLY A 64 -0.59 -6.54 0.03
C GLY A 64 -2.10 -6.61 0.26
N LEU A 65 -2.60 -7.75 0.72
CA LEU A 65 -4.02 -8.01 0.89
C LEU A 65 -4.35 -8.17 2.38
N SER A 66 -5.05 -7.20 2.93
CA SER A 66 -5.49 -7.23 4.35
C SER A 66 -6.89 -7.82 4.55
N GLY A 67 -7.60 -8.14 3.46
CA GLY A 67 -9.01 -8.51 3.54
C GLY A 67 -9.97 -7.31 3.63
N GLY A 68 -9.47 -6.09 3.78
CA GLY A 68 -10.26 -4.86 3.74
C GLY A 68 -10.67 -4.43 2.33
N ILE A 69 -11.62 -3.50 2.23
CA ILE A 69 -12.21 -3.05 0.96
C ILE A 69 -11.16 -2.50 0.00
N ASP A 70 -10.25 -1.65 0.44
CA ASP A 70 -9.28 -0.97 -0.43
C ASP A 70 -8.31 -1.95 -1.09
N SER A 71 -7.73 -2.86 -0.31
CA SER A 71 -6.82 -3.88 -0.84
C SER A 71 -7.52 -4.88 -1.75
N SER A 72 -8.78 -5.21 -1.43
CA SER A 72 -9.61 -6.09 -2.26
C SER A 72 -9.98 -5.42 -3.58
N LEU A 73 -10.30 -4.13 -3.57
CA LEU A 73 -10.54 -3.34 -4.78
C LEU A 73 -9.28 -3.30 -5.67
N CYS A 74 -8.11 -3.08 -5.08
CA CYS A 74 -6.85 -3.12 -5.82
C CYS A 74 -6.65 -4.48 -6.51
N LEU A 75 -6.91 -5.58 -5.81
CA LEU A 75 -6.80 -6.92 -6.39
C LEU A 75 -7.81 -7.14 -7.53
N ALA A 76 -9.06 -6.73 -7.33
CA ALA A 76 -10.10 -6.81 -8.36
C ALA A 76 -9.72 -6.03 -9.63
N LEU A 77 -9.24 -4.80 -9.46
CA LEU A 77 -8.79 -3.96 -10.56
C LEU A 77 -7.55 -4.55 -11.26
N LEU A 78 -6.62 -5.13 -10.51
CA LEU A 78 -5.49 -5.86 -11.12
C LEU A 78 -5.99 -7.00 -11.99
N ARG A 79 -6.86 -7.86 -11.49
CA ARG A 79 -7.39 -8.99 -12.27
C ARG A 79 -8.18 -8.54 -13.48
N ASN A 80 -8.99 -7.49 -13.36
CA ASN A 80 -9.77 -6.94 -14.48
C ASN A 80 -8.88 -6.36 -15.58
N ASN A 81 -7.82 -5.65 -15.22
CA ASN A 81 -6.91 -5.03 -16.20
C ASN A 81 -5.89 -6.04 -16.76
N PHE A 82 -5.56 -7.09 -16.00
CA PHE A 82 -4.55 -8.09 -16.36
C PHE A 82 -5.10 -9.51 -16.17
N PRO A 83 -6.05 -9.95 -17.02
CA PRO A 83 -6.73 -11.24 -16.85
C PRO A 83 -5.78 -12.44 -16.86
N ASN A 84 -4.68 -12.35 -17.60
CA ASN A 84 -3.66 -13.41 -17.72
C ASN A 84 -2.43 -13.12 -16.83
N GLY A 85 -2.40 -12.01 -16.09
CA GLY A 85 -1.29 -11.64 -15.22
C GLY A 85 -1.15 -12.58 -14.03
N LYS A 86 0.08 -12.90 -13.65
CA LYS A 86 0.35 -13.64 -12.42
C LYS A 86 0.25 -12.67 -11.23
N ILE A 87 -0.73 -12.90 -10.35
CA ILE A 87 -0.97 -12.06 -9.19
C ILE A 87 -0.66 -12.84 -7.92
N PHE A 88 0.20 -12.26 -7.08
CA PHE A 88 0.55 -12.76 -5.76
C PHE A 88 -0.08 -11.86 -4.71
N ALA A 89 -0.97 -12.40 -3.91
CA ALA A 89 -1.58 -11.71 -2.78
C ALA A 89 -0.84 -12.10 -1.49
N VAL A 90 -0.37 -11.13 -0.77
CA VAL A 90 0.41 -11.34 0.46
C VAL A 90 -0.30 -10.69 1.63
N SER A 91 -0.59 -11.46 2.67
CA SER A 91 -1.15 -10.97 3.93
C SER A 91 -0.13 -11.06 5.05
N GLY A 92 0.00 -9.99 5.83
CA GLY A 92 0.84 -9.99 7.03
C GLY A 92 0.01 -10.28 8.28
N VAL A 93 0.46 -11.18 9.11
CA VAL A 93 -0.18 -11.52 10.37
C VAL A 93 0.74 -11.18 11.52
N PHE A 94 0.19 -10.55 12.55
CA PHE A 94 0.89 -10.27 13.79
C PHE A 94 0.56 -11.31 14.84
N GLU A 95 1.55 -11.72 15.57
CA GLU A 95 1.34 -12.55 16.77
C GLU A 95 0.38 -11.84 17.74
N ASN A 96 -0.63 -12.57 18.21
CA ASN A 96 -1.66 -12.07 19.15
C ASN A 96 -2.61 -10.98 18.63
N GLN A 97 -2.76 -10.82 17.32
CA GLN A 97 -3.80 -9.96 16.74
C GLN A 97 -4.87 -10.78 16.00
N TYR A 98 -6.00 -10.13 15.70
CA TYR A 98 -7.03 -10.73 14.88
C TYR A 98 -6.47 -11.10 13.51
N ASP A 99 -6.63 -12.37 13.13
CA ASP A 99 -6.11 -12.89 11.87
C ASP A 99 -7.06 -12.56 10.72
N GLU A 100 -6.76 -11.47 10.02
CA GLU A 100 -7.49 -11.06 8.81
C GLU A 100 -7.10 -11.92 7.58
N SER A 101 -6.07 -12.76 7.69
CA SER A 101 -5.55 -13.54 6.56
C SER A 101 -6.57 -14.55 6.02
N ILE A 102 -7.48 -15.04 6.86
CA ILE A 102 -8.56 -15.95 6.46
C ILE A 102 -9.48 -15.28 5.42
N HIS A 103 -9.86 -14.02 5.64
CA HIS A 103 -10.64 -13.25 4.69
C HIS A 103 -9.83 -12.91 3.44
N ALA A 104 -8.58 -12.49 3.62
CA ALA A 104 -7.67 -12.20 2.54
C ALA A 104 -7.49 -13.40 1.61
N LYS A 105 -7.31 -14.61 2.16
CA LYS A 105 -7.20 -15.85 1.39
C LYS A 105 -8.43 -16.11 0.51
N LYS A 106 -9.64 -16.02 1.08
CA LYS A 106 -10.89 -16.20 0.31
C LYS A 106 -11.03 -15.19 -0.83
N ILE A 107 -10.59 -13.94 -0.61
CA ILE A 107 -10.62 -12.91 -1.64
C ILE A 107 -9.58 -13.23 -2.72
N ALA A 108 -8.37 -13.64 -2.35
CA ALA A 108 -7.34 -14.05 -3.29
C ALA A 108 -7.81 -15.19 -4.19
N GLU A 109 -8.41 -16.23 -3.59
CA GLU A 109 -8.99 -17.36 -4.34
C GLU A 109 -10.07 -16.92 -5.33
N LYS A 110 -10.95 -16.00 -4.92
CA LYS A 110 -12.02 -15.47 -5.79
C LYS A 110 -11.47 -14.76 -7.03
N PHE A 111 -10.31 -14.13 -6.93
CA PHE A 111 -9.67 -13.40 -8.02
C PHE A 111 -8.51 -14.17 -8.66
N ASP A 112 -8.42 -15.48 -8.43
CA ASP A 112 -7.38 -16.35 -9.00
C ASP A 112 -5.96 -15.80 -8.74
N ALA A 113 -5.69 -15.35 -7.51
CA ALA A 113 -4.39 -14.88 -7.07
C ALA A 113 -3.73 -15.91 -6.17
N GLU A 114 -2.44 -16.15 -6.38
CA GLU A 114 -1.65 -16.97 -5.45
C GLU A 114 -1.57 -16.28 -4.10
N PHE A 115 -1.93 -16.97 -3.02
CA PHE A 115 -1.94 -16.40 -1.67
C PHE A 115 -0.76 -16.86 -0.84
N SER A 116 -0.14 -15.93 -0.15
CA SER A 116 0.91 -16.18 0.84
C SER A 116 0.66 -15.38 2.10
N GLN A 117 0.83 -16.03 3.25
CA GLN A 117 0.82 -15.40 4.57
C GLN A 117 2.24 -15.20 5.05
N ILE A 118 2.51 -14.07 5.69
CA ILE A 118 3.79 -13.76 6.29
C ILE A 118 3.57 -13.41 7.76
N ASP A 119 4.31 -14.09 8.63
CA ASP A 119 4.35 -13.71 10.03
C ASP A 119 5.18 -12.44 10.18
N LEU A 120 4.56 -11.41 10.69
CA LEU A 120 5.19 -10.11 10.90
C LEU A 120 5.74 -10.05 12.33
N GLU A 121 7.05 -10.06 12.41
CA GLU A 121 7.74 -9.70 13.65
C GLU A 121 7.45 -8.23 14.01
N SER A 122 7.72 -7.87 15.25
CA SER A 122 7.65 -6.47 15.68
C SER A 122 8.39 -5.55 14.71
N VAL A 123 7.71 -4.52 14.21
CA VAL A 123 8.31 -3.49 13.33
C VAL A 123 9.57 -2.88 13.92
N TYR A 124 9.65 -2.84 15.25
CA TYR A 124 10.79 -2.27 15.94
C TYR A 124 12.10 -3.02 15.67
N THR A 125 12.06 -4.32 15.46
CA THR A 125 13.25 -5.11 15.13
C THR A 125 13.78 -4.79 13.74
N ARG A 126 12.90 -4.40 12.83
CA ARG A 126 13.23 -4.04 11.43
C ARG A 126 13.43 -2.54 11.21
N MET A 127 13.18 -1.72 12.22
CA MET A 127 13.22 -0.26 12.09
C MET A 127 14.55 0.27 11.51
N PRO A 128 15.73 -0.21 11.93
CA PRO A 128 17.00 0.25 11.38
C PRO A 128 17.09 0.03 9.86
N GLU A 129 16.68 -1.14 9.38
CA GLU A 129 16.66 -1.47 7.95
C GLU A 129 15.69 -0.60 7.19
N ILE A 130 14.49 -0.41 7.74
CA ILE A 130 13.44 0.41 7.15
C ILE A 130 13.89 1.86 7.01
N VAL A 131 14.46 2.43 8.07
CA VAL A 131 15.00 3.79 8.05
C VAL A 131 16.14 3.91 7.03
N TYR A 132 17.00 2.91 6.94
CA TYR A 132 18.09 2.91 5.97
C TYR A 132 17.58 2.99 4.53
N ILE A 133 16.54 2.22 4.19
CA ILE A 133 15.98 2.13 2.84
C ILE A 133 15.07 3.34 2.54
N THR A 134 14.15 3.65 3.45
CA THR A 134 13.15 4.71 3.22
C THR A 134 13.67 6.10 3.55
N LYS A 135 14.80 6.19 4.22
CA LYS A 135 15.37 7.41 4.82
C LYS A 135 14.43 8.09 5.83
N LYS A 136 13.40 7.39 6.28
CA LYS A 136 12.38 7.90 7.21
C LYS A 136 11.94 6.83 8.20
N PRO A 137 11.74 7.19 9.48
CA PRO A 137 11.09 6.31 10.45
C PRO A 137 9.60 6.25 10.13
N ARG A 138 9.14 5.18 9.49
CA ARG A 138 7.73 4.97 9.15
C ARG A 138 7.12 3.88 10.02
N TRP A 139 5.95 4.15 10.57
CA TRP A 139 5.16 3.15 11.30
C TRP A 139 4.61 2.04 10.38
N ASN A 140 4.38 2.35 9.09
CA ASN A 140 3.79 1.44 8.09
C ASN A 140 4.89 0.74 7.28
N ALA A 141 5.85 0.20 7.95
CA ALA A 141 6.99 -0.42 7.29
C ALA A 141 6.70 -1.82 6.73
N TYR A 142 5.49 -2.34 6.97
CA TYR A 142 5.07 -3.67 6.52
C TYR A 142 5.17 -3.85 5.01
N ASN A 143 4.92 -2.81 4.22
CA ASN A 143 5.07 -2.86 2.78
C ASN A 143 6.47 -3.28 2.34
N HIS A 144 7.50 -2.92 3.11
CA HIS A 144 8.87 -3.35 2.82
C HIS A 144 9.06 -4.85 3.07
N VAL A 145 8.50 -5.36 4.17
CA VAL A 145 8.56 -6.79 4.49
C VAL A 145 7.77 -7.57 3.42
N ILE A 146 6.58 -7.11 3.05
CA ILE A 146 5.77 -7.70 1.99
C ILE A 146 6.52 -7.69 0.66
N ALA A 147 7.16 -6.56 0.30
CA ALA A 147 7.92 -6.46 -0.94
C ALA A 147 9.10 -7.43 -1.02
N LYS A 148 9.74 -7.75 0.10
CA LYS A 148 10.82 -8.77 0.15
C LYS A 148 10.32 -10.19 -0.13
N HIS A 149 9.05 -10.46 0.13
CA HIS A 149 8.42 -11.77 -0.14
C HIS A 149 7.74 -11.80 -1.51
N ALA A 150 7.72 -10.70 -2.25
CA ALA A 150 7.28 -10.67 -3.63
C ALA A 150 8.26 -11.48 -4.49
N LYS A 151 7.77 -12.52 -5.12
CA LYS A 151 8.56 -13.41 -6.00
C LYS A 151 8.46 -12.97 -7.46
#